data_7cb73dfbc289756a2e3ef07b913559e8
#
_entry.id   7cb73dfbc289756a2e3ef07b913559e8
#
_cell.length_a   1.000
_cell.length_b   1.000
_cell.length_c   1.000
_cell.angle_alpha   90.00
_cell.angle_beta   90.00
_cell.angle_gamma   90.00
#
_symmetry.space_group_name_H-M   'P 1'
#
loop_
_entity.id
_entity.type
_entity.pdbx_description
1 polymer ?
#
loop_
_entity_poly.entity_id
_entity_poly.type
_entity_poly.pdbx_seq_one_letter_code
_entity_poly.pdbx_strand_id
1 'polypeptide(L)'
;MLFSNMKIRNGRVVALDESKDILYQNIPIHIETDVGEIREHKNGQTTFYVPYGYIKNTKGIDNEEIDCFIGNNPYASNVYIIKLAKADKEEKTFLGFNTKEEAVLCFLAHYSNQDFLGETTELSMQFFKSILYD
;
A
#
# COMPACT_ATOMS: atom_id res chain seq x y z
N MET A 1 -2.07 -12.47 -25.66
CA MET A 1 -3.46 -12.20 -26.03
C MET A 1 -3.90 -10.85 -25.48
N LEU A 2 -4.49 -10.03 -26.30
CA LEU A 2 -4.79 -8.64 -25.95
C LEU A 2 -5.76 -8.48 -24.78
N PHE A 3 -6.73 -9.38 -24.68
CA PHE A 3 -7.79 -9.22 -23.69
C PHE A 3 -7.46 -9.83 -22.33
N SER A 4 -6.41 -10.63 -22.22
CA SER A 4 -6.00 -11.21 -20.94
C SER A 4 -5.45 -10.15 -19.96
N ASN A 5 -5.06 -8.99 -20.50
CA ASN A 5 -4.46 -7.92 -19.70
C ASN A 5 -5.44 -6.75 -19.49
N MET A 6 -6.71 -7.02 -19.66
CA MET A 6 -7.72 -5.97 -19.57
C MET A 6 -8.18 -5.82 -18.13
N LYS A 7 -8.22 -4.57 -17.67
CA LYS A 7 -8.70 -4.23 -16.34
C LYS A 7 -10.04 -3.52 -16.47
N ILE A 8 -11.04 -4.01 -15.76
CA ILE A 8 -12.39 -3.46 -15.82
C ILE A 8 -12.78 -2.92 -14.46
N ARG A 9 -13.32 -1.70 -14.45
CA ARG A 9 -13.82 -1.02 -13.25
C ARG A 9 -15.18 -0.42 -13.55
N ASN A 10 -16.18 -0.72 -12.71
CA ASN A 10 -17.52 -0.21 -12.89
C ASN A 10 -18.07 -0.46 -14.29
N GLY A 11 -17.79 -1.66 -14.85
CA GLY A 11 -18.23 -2.05 -16.18
C GLY A 11 -17.50 -1.38 -17.34
N ARG A 12 -16.41 -0.66 -17.07
CA ARG A 12 -15.65 0.09 -18.07
C ARG A 12 -14.22 -0.40 -18.12
N VAL A 13 -13.67 -0.51 -19.33
CA VAL A 13 -12.25 -0.80 -19.51
C VAL A 13 -11.45 0.43 -19.10
N VAL A 14 -10.65 0.32 -18.03
CA VAL A 14 -9.86 1.43 -17.53
C VAL A 14 -8.38 1.31 -17.88
N ALA A 15 -7.90 0.09 -18.13
CA ALA A 15 -6.52 -0.13 -18.53
C ALA A 15 -6.38 -1.54 -19.10
N LEU A 16 -5.34 -1.73 -19.89
CA LEU A 16 -4.84 -3.07 -20.16
C LEU A 16 -3.99 -3.43 -18.93
N ASP A 17 -4.17 -4.65 -18.46
CA ASP A 17 -3.38 -5.14 -17.31
C ASP A 17 -1.97 -5.43 -17.80
N GLU A 18 -1.16 -4.39 -17.88
CA GLU A 18 0.27 -4.58 -18.00
C GLU A 18 0.75 -5.00 -16.63
N SER A 19 1.79 -5.82 -16.58
CA SER A 19 2.33 -6.25 -15.30
C SER A 19 2.58 -5.04 -14.41
N LYS A 20 1.86 -4.98 -13.30
CA LYS A 20 2.00 -3.95 -12.29
C LYS A 20 2.97 -4.37 -11.19
N ASP A 21 3.80 -5.36 -11.47
CA ASP A 21 4.80 -5.81 -10.53
C ASP A 21 6.02 -4.90 -10.60
N ILE A 22 6.46 -4.43 -9.45
CA ILE A 22 7.65 -3.59 -9.32
C ILE A 22 8.57 -4.20 -8.28
N LEU A 23 9.83 -3.72 -8.29
CA LEU A 23 10.78 -4.00 -7.21
C LEU A 23 11.06 -2.68 -6.50
N TYR A 24 10.79 -2.64 -5.21
CA TYR A 24 11.18 -1.52 -4.36
C TYR A 24 12.30 -1.96 -3.43
N GLN A 25 13.52 -1.50 -3.67
CA GLN A 25 14.71 -1.95 -2.93
C GLN A 25 14.78 -3.48 -2.84
N ASN A 26 14.52 -4.16 -3.96
CA ASN A 26 14.49 -5.62 -4.10
C ASN A 26 13.29 -6.30 -3.44
N ILE A 27 12.31 -5.54 -2.96
CA ILE A 27 11.07 -6.10 -2.43
C ILE A 27 10.07 -6.20 -3.58
N PRO A 28 9.57 -7.41 -3.91
CA PRO A 28 8.62 -7.58 -4.99
C PRO A 28 7.22 -7.14 -4.55
N ILE A 29 6.65 -6.20 -5.28
CA ILE A 29 5.36 -5.59 -4.94
C ILE A 29 4.43 -5.66 -6.15
N HIS A 30 3.19 -6.06 -5.91
CA HIS A 30 2.14 -5.98 -6.90
C HIS A 30 1.30 -4.72 -6.66
N ILE A 31 1.23 -3.84 -7.65
CA ILE A 31 0.47 -2.60 -7.55
C ILE A 31 -0.96 -2.87 -8.00
N GLU A 32 -1.91 -2.67 -7.10
CA GLU A 32 -3.34 -2.85 -7.39
C GLU A 32 -4.00 -1.55 -7.81
N THR A 33 -3.55 -0.43 -7.25
CA THR A 33 -4.16 0.88 -7.47
C THR A 33 -3.08 1.91 -7.69
N ASP A 34 -3.12 2.60 -8.82
CA ASP A 34 -2.11 3.58 -9.17
C ASP A 34 -2.54 4.98 -8.77
N VAL A 35 -1.60 5.93 -8.86
CA VAL A 35 -1.85 7.34 -8.55
C VAL A 35 -3.01 7.85 -9.41
N GLY A 36 -3.94 8.57 -8.77
CA GLY A 36 -5.08 9.16 -9.44
C GLY A 36 -6.27 8.24 -9.62
N GLU A 37 -6.11 6.93 -9.38
CA GLU A 37 -7.24 6.02 -9.46
C GLU A 37 -8.18 6.21 -8.27
N ILE A 38 -9.47 5.94 -8.52
CA ILE A 38 -10.52 6.04 -7.51
C ILE A 38 -11.06 4.64 -7.26
N ARG A 39 -11.12 4.24 -5.99
CA ARG A 39 -11.76 2.99 -5.60
C ARG A 39 -13.04 3.29 -4.86
N GLU A 40 -14.12 2.64 -5.27
CA GLU A 40 -15.40 2.71 -4.59
C GLU A 40 -15.47 1.67 -3.49
N HIS A 41 -16.07 2.04 -2.38
CA HIS A 41 -16.28 1.14 -1.27
C HIS A 41 -17.59 1.50 -0.57
N LYS A 42 -17.95 0.71 0.43
CA LYS A 42 -19.25 0.81 1.10
C LYS A 42 -19.54 2.22 1.61
N ASN A 43 -18.54 2.93 2.07
CA ASN A 43 -18.70 4.24 2.70
C ASN A 43 -18.33 5.42 1.78
N GLY A 44 -18.23 5.17 0.47
CA GLY A 44 -17.91 6.23 -0.49
C GLY A 44 -16.79 5.86 -1.43
N GLN A 45 -15.92 6.81 -1.70
CA GLN A 45 -14.80 6.66 -2.62
C GLN A 45 -13.50 7.08 -1.97
N THR A 46 -12.41 6.47 -2.40
CA THR A 46 -11.06 6.90 -2.03
C THR A 46 -10.28 7.19 -3.29
N THR A 47 -9.74 8.40 -3.40
CA THR A 47 -8.80 8.77 -4.46
C THR A 47 -7.41 8.44 -3.96
N PHE A 48 -6.62 7.70 -4.75
CA PHE A 48 -5.28 7.33 -4.35
C PHE A 48 -4.26 8.34 -4.82
N TYR A 49 -3.44 8.82 -3.90
CA TYR A 49 -2.43 9.85 -4.16
C TYR A 49 -1.04 9.25 -4.34
N VAL A 50 -0.87 7.99 -3.96
CA VAL A 50 0.35 7.21 -4.17
C VAL A 50 -0.04 5.80 -4.58
N PRO A 51 0.86 5.04 -5.24
CA PRO A 51 0.57 3.65 -5.57
C PRO A 51 0.28 2.83 -4.32
N TYR A 52 -0.65 1.90 -4.44
CA TYR A 52 -1.07 1.01 -3.37
C TYR A 52 -1.12 -0.42 -3.89
N GLY A 53 -0.64 -1.34 -3.10
CA GLY A 53 -0.68 -2.74 -3.47
C GLY A 53 -0.28 -3.63 -2.31
N TYR A 54 0.39 -4.74 -2.63
CA TYR A 54 0.83 -5.66 -1.59
C TYR A 54 2.20 -6.23 -1.92
N ILE A 55 2.90 -6.62 -0.86
CA ILE A 55 4.20 -7.26 -0.99
C ILE A 55 3.96 -8.74 -1.28
N LYS A 56 4.54 -9.22 -2.39
CA LYS A 56 4.31 -10.59 -2.86
C LYS A 56 4.93 -11.60 -1.91
N ASN A 57 4.26 -12.74 -1.76
CA ASN A 57 4.74 -13.89 -0.98
C ASN A 57 4.92 -13.59 0.51
N THR A 58 4.15 -12.65 1.04
CA THR A 58 4.18 -12.31 2.47
C THR A 58 2.88 -12.69 3.14
N LYS A 59 2.91 -12.67 4.47
CA LYS A 59 1.75 -12.93 5.29
C LYS A 59 1.74 -11.92 6.43
N GLY A 60 0.73 -11.05 6.44
CA GLY A 60 0.54 -10.05 7.48
C GLY A 60 -0.17 -10.61 8.70
N ILE A 61 -0.50 -9.71 9.64
CA ILE A 61 -1.15 -10.11 10.89
C ILE A 61 -2.58 -10.64 10.66
N ASP A 62 -3.18 -10.34 9.52
CA ASP A 62 -4.50 -10.82 9.13
C ASP A 62 -4.45 -12.09 8.29
N ASN A 63 -3.27 -12.68 8.12
CA ASN A 63 -2.97 -13.84 7.26
C ASN A 63 -3.10 -13.55 5.76
N GLU A 64 -3.37 -12.31 5.39
CA GLU A 64 -3.34 -11.87 4.00
C GLU A 64 -1.97 -11.28 3.69
N GLU A 65 -1.71 -11.00 2.43
CA GLU A 65 -0.46 -10.36 2.02
C GLU A 65 -0.35 -8.98 2.65
N ILE A 66 0.89 -8.52 2.85
CA ILE A 66 1.14 -7.23 3.50
C ILE A 66 0.81 -6.11 2.53
N ASP A 67 -0.20 -5.31 2.87
CA ASP A 67 -0.60 -4.14 2.08
C ASP A 67 0.39 -3.00 2.25
N CYS A 68 0.66 -2.27 1.17
CA CYS A 68 1.61 -1.17 1.24
C CYS A 68 1.22 0.01 0.36
N PHE A 69 1.62 1.19 0.81
CA PHE A 69 1.64 2.43 0.04
C PHE A 69 3.09 2.73 -0.33
N ILE A 70 3.29 3.20 -1.56
CA ILE A 70 4.64 3.48 -2.07
C ILE A 70 4.81 4.97 -2.28
N GLY A 71 5.67 5.58 -1.47
CA GLY A 71 6.05 6.99 -1.62
C GLY A 71 7.07 7.18 -2.72
N ASN A 72 7.54 8.40 -2.88
CA ASN A 72 8.37 8.78 -4.02
C ASN A 72 9.87 8.75 -3.76
N ASN A 73 10.30 8.27 -2.59
CA ASN A 73 11.74 8.14 -2.32
C ASN A 73 12.19 6.69 -2.54
N PRO A 74 12.90 6.40 -3.65
CA PRO A 74 13.35 5.02 -3.92
C PRO A 74 14.45 4.53 -2.99
N TYR A 75 15.00 5.40 -2.16
CA TYR A 75 16.13 5.09 -1.28
C TYR A 75 15.82 5.30 0.20
N ALA A 76 14.55 5.34 0.58
CA ALA A 76 14.19 5.55 1.98
C ALA A 76 14.79 4.46 2.86
N SER A 77 15.40 4.88 3.96
CA SER A 77 16.10 3.96 4.87
C SER A 77 15.19 3.35 5.93
N ASN A 78 13.98 3.88 6.08
CA ASN A 78 13.03 3.40 7.10
C ASN A 78 11.70 3.02 6.47
N VAL A 79 10.98 2.17 7.20
CA VAL A 79 9.64 1.70 6.85
C VAL A 79 8.72 2.09 8.00
N TYR A 80 7.51 2.49 7.67
CA TYR A 80 6.52 2.87 8.69
C TYR A 80 5.31 1.95 8.59
N ILE A 81 4.89 1.39 9.72
CA ILE A 81 3.74 0.49 9.78
C ILE A 81 2.69 1.15 10.66
N ILE A 82 1.52 1.40 10.09
CA ILE A 82 0.44 2.08 10.79
C ILE A 82 -0.71 1.12 10.99
N LYS A 83 -1.10 0.91 12.24
CA LYS A 83 -2.26 0.11 12.58
C LYS A 83 -3.53 0.91 12.41
N LEU A 84 -4.59 0.25 11.94
CA LEU A 84 -5.91 0.87 11.92
C LEU A 84 -6.54 0.72 13.30
N ALA A 85 -6.84 1.84 13.94
CA ALA A 85 -7.31 1.84 15.32
C ALA A 85 -8.65 1.14 15.51
N LYS A 86 -9.48 1.14 14.47
CA LYS A 86 -10.84 0.60 14.56
C LYS A 86 -11.04 -0.74 13.84
N ALA A 87 -9.96 -1.31 13.35
CA ALA A 87 -10.00 -2.58 12.63
C ALA A 87 -8.99 -3.53 13.25
N ASP A 88 -9.50 -4.63 13.81
CA ASP A 88 -8.64 -5.63 14.43
C ASP A 88 -7.75 -6.29 13.39
N LYS A 89 -6.49 -6.48 13.73
CA LYS A 89 -5.49 -7.14 12.88
C LYS A 89 -5.36 -6.49 11.50
N GLU A 90 -5.52 -5.19 11.41
CA GLU A 90 -5.32 -4.51 10.15
C GLU A 90 -4.24 -3.44 10.29
N GLU A 91 -3.27 -3.49 9.38
CA GLU A 91 -2.19 -2.51 9.34
C GLU A 91 -1.75 -2.28 7.92
N LYS A 92 -1.16 -1.11 7.68
CA LYS A 92 -0.65 -0.74 6.36
C LYS A 92 0.82 -0.39 6.49
N THR A 93 1.61 -0.82 5.51
CA THR A 93 3.04 -0.57 5.45
C THR A 93 3.31 0.57 4.48
N PHE A 94 4.17 1.50 4.88
CA PHE A 94 4.49 2.69 4.09
C PHE A 94 5.96 2.62 3.70
N LEU A 95 6.22 2.43 2.40
CA LEU A 95 7.55 2.33 1.80
C LEU A 95 7.81 3.57 0.97
N GLY A 96 9.02 4.10 1.02
CA GLY A 96 9.38 5.24 0.19
C GLY A 96 8.99 6.60 0.77
N PHE A 97 8.81 6.68 2.06
CA PHE A 97 8.53 7.93 2.77
C PHE A 97 9.76 8.34 3.57
N ASN A 98 10.03 9.66 3.61
CA ASN A 98 11.24 10.15 4.25
C ASN A 98 11.13 10.20 5.78
N THR A 99 9.93 10.44 6.29
CA THR A 99 9.70 10.62 7.71
C THR A 99 8.40 9.95 8.14
N LYS A 100 8.27 9.73 9.44
CA LYS A 100 7.03 9.25 10.04
C LYS A 100 5.86 10.19 9.71
N GLU A 101 6.11 11.48 9.76
CA GLU A 101 5.10 12.50 9.51
C GLU A 101 4.55 12.41 8.09
N GLU A 102 5.41 12.17 7.11
CA GLU A 102 4.97 11.97 5.73
C GLU A 102 4.09 10.72 5.58
N ALA A 103 4.47 9.63 6.25
CA ALA A 103 3.67 8.41 6.22
C ALA A 103 2.29 8.63 6.86
N VAL A 104 2.25 9.31 8.00
CA VAL A 104 1.00 9.64 8.69
C VAL A 104 0.12 10.54 7.82
N LEU A 105 0.70 11.54 7.17
CA LEU A 105 -0.06 12.41 6.26
C LEU A 105 -0.63 11.63 5.09
N CYS A 106 0.15 10.70 4.54
CA CYS A 106 -0.33 9.83 3.48
C CYS A 106 -1.51 8.96 3.97
N PHE A 107 -1.40 8.40 5.16
CA PHE A 107 -2.50 7.63 5.75
C PHE A 107 -3.76 8.50 5.83
N LEU A 108 -3.64 9.71 6.39
CA LEU A 108 -4.77 10.61 6.57
C LEU A 108 -5.36 11.11 5.25
N ALA A 109 -4.56 11.14 4.19
CA ALA A 109 -5.06 11.49 2.86
C ALA A 109 -5.97 10.40 2.27
N HIS A 110 -5.79 9.16 2.71
CA HIS A 110 -6.53 8.02 2.18
C HIS A 110 -7.65 7.54 3.10
N TYR A 111 -7.60 7.88 4.39
CA TYR A 111 -8.62 7.51 5.36
C TYR A 111 -9.29 8.78 5.87
N SER A 112 -10.54 8.99 5.47
CA SER A 112 -11.27 10.23 5.75
C SER A 112 -11.52 10.47 7.25
N ASN A 113 -11.51 9.44 8.06
CA ASN A 113 -11.74 9.55 9.50
C ASN A 113 -10.41 9.35 10.23
N GLN A 114 -9.89 10.43 10.84
CA GLN A 114 -8.63 10.35 11.56
C GLN A 114 -8.67 9.44 12.80
N ASP A 115 -9.87 9.05 13.24
CA ASP A 115 -10.01 8.07 14.32
C ASP A 115 -9.52 6.68 13.91
N PHE A 116 -9.34 6.43 12.61
CA PHE A 116 -8.73 5.18 12.15
C PHE A 116 -7.23 5.14 12.36
N LEU A 117 -6.59 6.27 12.63
CA LEU A 117 -5.14 6.32 12.81
C LEU A 117 -4.77 5.68 14.14
N GLY A 118 -4.08 4.56 14.07
CA GLY A 118 -3.58 3.86 15.24
C GLY A 118 -2.09 4.09 15.45
N GLU A 119 -1.47 3.15 16.12
CA GLU A 119 -0.05 3.21 16.42
C GLU A 119 0.81 3.13 15.16
N THR A 120 1.85 3.95 15.08
CA THR A 120 2.82 3.93 13.99
C THR A 120 4.14 3.39 14.52
N THR A 121 4.64 2.35 13.86
CA THR A 121 5.94 1.74 14.16
C THR A 121 6.93 2.11 13.07
N GLU A 122 8.12 2.52 13.45
CA GLU A 122 9.20 2.81 12.53
C GLU A 122 10.26 1.72 12.62
N LEU A 123 10.62 1.13 11.46
CA LEU A 123 11.66 0.11 11.36
C LEU A 123 12.67 0.56 10.32
N SER A 124 13.95 0.18 10.53
CA SER A 124 14.91 0.34 9.44
C SER A 124 14.54 -0.57 8.29
N MET A 125 14.86 -0.17 7.07
CA MET A 125 14.63 -1.01 5.89
C MET A 125 15.35 -2.34 6.03
N GLN A 126 16.57 -2.33 6.57
CA GLN A 126 17.35 -3.54 6.76
C GLN A 126 16.65 -4.52 7.69
N PHE A 127 16.15 -4.04 8.82
CA PHE A 127 15.43 -4.90 9.77
C PHE A 127 14.13 -5.41 9.17
N PHE A 128 13.38 -4.52 8.52
CA PHE A 128 12.12 -4.89 7.87
C PHE A 128 12.33 -6.04 6.89
N LYS A 129 13.35 -5.95 6.04
CA LYS A 129 13.66 -7.01 5.08
C LYS A 129 14.01 -8.32 5.77
N SER A 130 14.67 -8.25 6.93
CA SER A 130 15.10 -9.44 7.64
C SER A 130 13.94 -10.27 8.20
N ILE A 131 12.79 -9.62 8.46
CA ILE A 131 11.63 -10.30 9.05
C ILE A 131 10.49 -10.51 8.05
N LEU A 132 10.64 -9.98 6.83
CA LEU A 132 9.54 -9.86 5.88
C LEU A 132 8.88 -11.19 5.50
N TYR A 133 9.66 -12.25 5.43
CA TYR A 133 9.18 -13.56 5.00
C TYR A 133 9.18 -14.59 6.13
N ASP A 134 9.27 -14.15 7.35
CA ASP A 134 9.27 -15.04 8.52
C ASP A 134 7.90 -15.66 8.81
#